data_36838bb3f8933e1b8ece3c4371aa4a05
#
_entry.id   36838bb3f8933e1b8ece3c4371aa4a05
#
_cell.length_a   1.000
_cell.length_b   1.000
_cell.length_c   1.000
_cell.angle_alpha   90.00
_cell.angle_beta   90.00
_cell.angle_gamma   90.00
#
_symmetry.space_group_name_H-M   'P 1'
#
loop_
_entity.id
_entity.type
_entity.pdbx_description
1 polymer ?
#
loop_
_entity_poly.entity_id
_entity_poly.type
_entity_poly.pdbx_seq_one_letter_code
_entity_poly.pdbx_strand_id
1 'polypeptide(L)'
;MSAIELYNAPQSTCSQKVRLTLAEKGLAFKEHRLKLFAGDQLRPEYLELNPNGVVPTVVHDGTPIIDSSVIMEYLDEVFPSPRLSPSDPKTRAEMRAWLRFFEEVPTVAVRYPSYNAAFARHFSEMSEAEFRALAASKPVRDVFLAEMDKDTGFSEARIKQSEQSIRKTALRMQGVLRHSHYLVGDSLTLADICVLPLLVRMSDLGYQRLWSDLAGVSHWLERMMGRPSYAIAFYPGSLLSEQYEHIAALHQARDRNPAEAAPARNG
;
A
#
# COMPACT_ATOMS: atom_id res chain seq x y z
N MET A 1 -24.10 18.45 4.07
CA MET A 1 -23.34 17.19 3.98
C MET A 1 -21.93 17.51 4.43
N SER A 2 -21.37 16.69 5.29
CA SER A 2 -19.99 16.79 5.75
C SER A 2 -19.02 16.71 4.57
N ALA A 3 -18.07 17.65 4.47
CA ALA A 3 -17.17 17.75 3.32
C ALA A 3 -15.89 16.94 3.58
N ILE A 4 -15.69 15.88 2.80
CA ILE A 4 -14.45 15.08 2.83
C ILE A 4 -13.60 15.48 1.63
N GLU A 5 -12.34 15.87 1.88
CA GLU A 5 -11.33 16.07 0.85
C GLU A 5 -10.18 15.07 1.07
N LEU A 6 -9.72 14.43 0.00
CA LEU A 6 -8.62 13.45 0.05
C LEU A 6 -7.44 13.95 -0.77
N TYR A 7 -6.35 14.25 -0.11
CA TYR A 7 -5.05 14.53 -0.73
C TYR A 7 -4.28 13.21 -0.85
N ASN A 8 -4.00 12.79 -2.08
CA ASN A 8 -3.44 11.47 -2.33
C ASN A 8 -2.61 11.39 -3.62
N ALA A 9 -1.96 10.24 -3.82
CA ALA A 9 -1.34 9.90 -5.10
C ALA A 9 -1.88 8.53 -5.58
N PRO A 10 -2.17 8.37 -6.89
CA PRO A 10 -2.76 7.14 -7.43
C PRO A 10 -2.00 5.86 -7.03
N GLN A 11 -0.67 5.87 -7.17
CA GLN A 11 0.19 4.72 -6.91
C GLN A 11 0.51 4.48 -5.43
N SER A 12 0.17 5.41 -4.53
CA SER A 12 0.48 5.25 -3.11
C SER A 12 -0.37 4.15 -2.47
N THR A 13 0.27 3.09 -1.97
CA THR A 13 -0.42 2.01 -1.26
C THR A 13 -1.18 2.51 -0.03
N CYS A 14 -0.64 3.51 0.67
CA CYS A 14 -1.32 4.15 1.80
C CYS A 14 -2.56 4.95 1.34
N SER A 15 -2.49 5.62 0.18
CA SER A 15 -3.66 6.30 -0.40
C SER A 15 -4.72 5.30 -0.86
N GLN A 16 -4.31 4.16 -1.40
CA GLN A 16 -5.21 3.08 -1.81
C GLN A 16 -6.00 2.51 -0.62
N LYS A 17 -5.39 2.37 0.58
CA LYS A 17 -6.09 1.99 1.81
C LYS A 17 -7.26 2.93 2.11
N VAL A 18 -7.02 4.23 2.05
CA VAL A 18 -8.04 5.24 2.34
C VAL A 18 -9.13 5.28 1.25
N ARG A 19 -8.74 5.19 -0.03
CA ARG A 19 -9.73 5.10 -1.13
C ARG A 19 -10.62 3.85 -1.01
N LEU A 20 -10.05 2.70 -0.64
CA LEU A 20 -10.83 1.48 -0.38
C LEU A 20 -11.83 1.70 0.77
N THR A 21 -11.37 2.31 1.87
CA THR A 21 -12.25 2.60 3.02
C THR A 21 -13.40 3.52 2.62
N LEU A 22 -13.11 4.60 1.90
CA LEU A 22 -14.13 5.52 1.39
C LEU A 22 -15.13 4.81 0.47
N ALA A 23 -14.63 3.97 -0.44
CA ALA A 23 -15.45 3.19 -1.37
C ALA A 23 -16.33 2.15 -0.66
N GLU A 24 -15.79 1.38 0.31
CA GLU A 24 -16.57 0.42 1.10
C GLU A 24 -17.66 1.10 1.94
N LYS A 25 -17.41 2.33 2.36
CA LYS A 25 -18.40 3.12 3.13
C LYS A 25 -19.36 3.92 2.24
N GLY A 26 -19.17 3.92 0.92
CA GLY A 26 -19.98 4.70 -0.02
C GLY A 26 -19.89 6.20 0.21
N LEU A 27 -18.74 6.69 0.73
CA LEU A 27 -18.52 8.10 1.04
C LEU A 27 -18.00 8.84 -0.18
N ALA A 28 -18.72 9.92 -0.56
CA ALA A 28 -18.25 10.83 -1.57
C ALA A 28 -17.15 11.75 -1.00
N PHE A 29 -16.16 12.06 -1.81
CA PHE A 29 -15.06 12.96 -1.44
C PHE A 29 -14.57 13.76 -2.64
N LYS A 30 -13.96 14.92 -2.36
CA LYS A 30 -13.22 15.68 -3.35
C LYS A 30 -11.77 15.20 -3.37
N GLU A 31 -11.27 14.79 -4.54
CA GLU A 31 -9.93 14.27 -4.71
C GLU A 31 -8.94 15.38 -5.10
N HIS A 32 -7.80 15.42 -4.39
CA HIS A 32 -6.63 16.23 -4.71
C HIS A 32 -5.44 15.29 -5.00
N ARG A 33 -5.05 15.18 -6.27
CA ARG A 33 -3.95 14.34 -6.72
C ARG A 33 -2.62 15.08 -6.65
N LEU A 34 -1.69 14.57 -5.84
CA LEU A 34 -0.35 15.12 -5.69
C LEU A 34 0.66 14.37 -6.57
N LYS A 35 1.53 15.12 -7.24
CA LYS A 35 2.66 14.60 -8.01
C LYS A 35 3.87 14.50 -7.08
N LEU A 36 4.09 13.32 -6.49
CA LEU A 36 5.10 13.12 -5.45
C LEU A 36 6.52 13.37 -5.93
N PHE A 37 6.84 13.06 -7.20
CA PHE A 37 8.16 13.31 -7.78
C PHE A 37 8.35 14.77 -8.22
N ALA A 38 7.27 15.55 -8.33
CA ALA A 38 7.33 17.01 -8.48
C ALA A 38 7.42 17.75 -7.14
N GLY A 39 7.37 17.02 -6.02
CA GLY A 39 7.50 17.61 -4.68
C GLY A 39 6.23 18.25 -4.13
N ASP A 40 5.05 18.01 -4.70
CA ASP A 40 3.81 18.63 -4.25
C ASP A 40 3.54 18.42 -2.75
N GLN A 41 3.93 17.26 -2.20
CA GLN A 41 3.78 16.94 -0.77
C GLN A 41 4.75 17.69 0.15
N LEU A 42 5.70 18.43 -0.41
CA LEU A 42 6.68 19.25 0.34
C LEU A 42 6.41 20.74 0.19
N ARG A 43 5.34 21.12 -0.51
CA ARG A 43 4.96 22.53 -0.60
C ARG A 43 4.43 23.02 0.74
N PRO A 44 4.68 24.28 1.10
CA PRO A 44 4.25 24.85 2.38
C PRO A 44 2.76 24.61 2.66
N GLU A 45 1.91 24.80 1.67
CA GLU A 45 0.45 24.67 1.80
C GLU A 45 0.03 23.24 2.16
N TYR A 46 0.76 22.23 1.67
CA TYR A 46 0.47 20.85 2.01
C TYR A 46 1.12 20.46 3.36
N LEU A 47 2.29 20.99 3.68
CA LEU A 47 2.94 20.74 4.98
C LEU A 47 2.16 21.31 6.16
N GLU A 48 1.35 22.35 5.96
CA GLU A 48 0.37 22.83 6.96
C GLU A 48 -0.72 21.78 7.24
N LEU A 49 -1.13 20.99 6.24
CA LEU A 49 -2.09 19.90 6.42
C LEU A 49 -1.43 18.63 6.96
N ASN A 50 -0.22 18.33 6.50
CA ASN A 50 0.52 17.12 6.88
C ASN A 50 2.01 17.40 7.01
N PRO A 51 2.50 17.70 8.22
CA PRO A 51 3.92 18.02 8.45
C PRO A 51 4.87 16.87 8.15
N ASN A 52 4.36 15.63 7.99
CA ASN A 52 5.16 14.48 7.58
C ASN A 52 5.53 14.49 6.09
N GLY A 53 4.95 15.39 5.27
CA GLY A 53 5.26 15.50 3.84
C GLY A 53 4.99 14.20 3.06
N VAL A 54 3.94 13.46 3.43
CA VAL A 54 3.52 12.19 2.80
C VAL A 54 2.03 12.18 2.52
N VAL A 55 1.58 11.26 1.70
CA VAL A 55 0.16 11.00 1.44
C VAL A 55 -0.25 9.66 2.04
N PRO A 56 -1.55 9.47 2.39
CA PRO A 56 -2.68 10.38 2.23
C PRO A 56 -2.85 11.37 3.38
N THR A 57 -3.64 12.40 3.12
CA THR A 57 -4.27 13.24 4.15
C THR A 57 -5.76 13.37 3.82
N VAL A 58 -6.63 13.17 4.80
CA VAL A 58 -8.05 13.49 4.69
C VAL A 58 -8.29 14.82 5.41
N VAL A 59 -9.00 15.74 4.77
CA VAL A 59 -9.54 16.92 5.44
C VAL A 59 -11.05 16.72 5.58
N HIS A 60 -11.53 16.71 6.81
CA HIS A 60 -12.94 16.54 7.12
C HIS A 60 -13.45 17.78 7.86
N ASP A 61 -14.37 18.50 7.21
CA ASP A 61 -14.91 19.79 7.70
C ASP A 61 -13.79 20.76 8.15
N GLY A 62 -12.74 20.87 7.32
CA GLY A 62 -11.60 21.76 7.55
C GLY A 62 -10.52 21.20 8.48
N THR A 63 -10.71 20.03 9.11
CA THR A 63 -9.74 19.42 10.01
C THR A 63 -8.92 18.35 9.29
N PRO A 64 -7.58 18.47 9.21
CA PRO A 64 -6.74 17.44 8.61
C PRO A 64 -6.56 16.25 9.54
N ILE A 65 -6.71 15.06 8.98
CA ILE A 65 -6.42 13.77 9.61
C ILE A 65 -5.32 13.09 8.79
N ILE A 66 -4.25 12.70 9.43
CA ILE A 66 -3.06 12.12 8.82
C ILE A 66 -2.83 10.69 9.31
N ASP A 67 -1.96 9.95 8.62
CA ASP A 67 -1.70 8.52 8.73
C ASP A 67 -2.86 7.66 8.20
N SER A 68 -2.52 6.75 7.27
CA SER A 68 -3.54 5.96 6.56
C SER A 68 -4.36 5.04 7.48
N SER A 69 -3.73 4.44 8.48
CA SER A 69 -4.43 3.55 9.42
C SER A 69 -5.31 4.33 10.39
N VAL A 70 -4.86 5.51 10.82
CA VAL A 70 -5.66 6.44 11.65
C VAL A 70 -6.85 6.97 10.85
N ILE A 71 -6.64 7.38 9.59
CA ILE A 71 -7.71 7.85 8.71
C ILE A 71 -8.79 6.76 8.52
N MET A 72 -8.38 5.50 8.31
CA MET A 72 -9.34 4.40 8.16
C MET A 72 -10.18 4.20 9.43
N GLU A 73 -9.56 4.17 10.61
CA GLU A 73 -10.28 4.05 11.89
C GLU A 73 -11.19 5.26 12.12
N TYR A 74 -10.70 6.48 11.87
CA TYR A 74 -11.49 7.71 11.98
C TYR A 74 -12.75 7.70 11.11
N LEU A 75 -12.60 7.34 9.82
CA LEU A 75 -13.73 7.26 8.89
C LEU A 75 -14.75 6.21 9.34
N ASP A 76 -14.30 5.09 9.94
CA ASP A 76 -15.21 4.08 10.43
C ASP A 76 -15.94 4.48 11.72
N GLU A 77 -15.30 5.27 12.57
CA GLU A 77 -15.90 5.80 13.80
C GLU A 77 -16.92 6.91 13.51
N VAL A 78 -16.58 7.84 12.61
CA VAL A 78 -17.46 9.00 12.28
C VAL A 78 -18.64 8.59 11.40
N PHE A 79 -18.42 7.63 10.50
CA PHE A 79 -19.45 7.12 9.59
C PHE A 79 -19.72 5.63 9.91
N PRO A 80 -20.49 5.28 10.95
CA PRO A 80 -20.55 3.93 11.47
C PRO A 80 -21.31 2.92 10.58
N SER A 81 -21.84 3.32 9.42
CA SER A 81 -22.57 2.43 8.50
C SER A 81 -22.04 2.59 7.06
N PRO A 82 -21.69 1.47 6.39
CA PRO A 82 -21.46 0.14 6.95
C PRO A 82 -20.26 0.12 7.90
N ARG A 83 -20.34 -0.70 8.95
CA ARG A 83 -19.26 -0.84 9.92
C ARG A 83 -18.14 -1.74 9.37
N LEU A 84 -16.90 -1.27 9.45
CA LEU A 84 -15.68 -2.00 9.05
C LEU A 84 -14.80 -2.44 10.24
N SER A 85 -15.17 -2.04 11.45
CA SER A 85 -14.55 -2.51 12.69
C SER A 85 -15.53 -3.38 13.48
N PRO A 86 -15.07 -4.48 14.10
CA PRO A 86 -15.92 -5.31 14.95
C PRO A 86 -16.54 -4.52 16.11
N SER A 87 -17.81 -4.81 16.43
CA SER A 87 -18.50 -4.19 17.58
C SER A 87 -17.95 -4.71 18.91
N ASP A 88 -17.61 -6.01 18.97
CA ASP A 88 -16.98 -6.59 20.15
C ASP A 88 -15.58 -6.00 20.39
N PRO A 89 -15.27 -5.51 21.61
CA PRO A 89 -13.99 -4.91 21.91
C PRO A 89 -12.78 -5.84 21.76
N LYS A 90 -12.93 -7.14 22.02
CA LYS A 90 -11.83 -8.11 21.92
C LYS A 90 -11.48 -8.36 20.45
N THR A 91 -12.48 -8.61 19.63
CA THR A 91 -12.32 -8.80 18.18
C THR A 91 -11.82 -7.53 17.50
N ARG A 92 -12.24 -6.34 17.97
CA ARG A 92 -11.71 -5.06 17.51
C ARG A 92 -10.25 -4.86 17.91
N ALA A 93 -9.83 -5.34 19.08
CA ALA A 93 -8.43 -5.31 19.49
C ALA A 93 -7.57 -6.22 18.58
N GLU A 94 -8.09 -7.39 18.19
CA GLU A 94 -7.44 -8.26 17.20
C GLU A 94 -7.26 -7.57 15.85
N MET A 95 -8.31 -6.91 15.32
CA MET A 95 -8.22 -6.09 14.11
C MET A 95 -7.12 -5.05 14.22
N ARG A 96 -7.07 -4.29 15.34
CA ARG A 96 -6.02 -3.27 15.59
C ARG A 96 -4.62 -3.87 15.66
N ALA A 97 -4.47 -5.07 16.22
CA ALA A 97 -3.19 -5.79 16.23
C ALA A 97 -2.71 -6.13 14.81
N TRP A 98 -3.64 -6.48 13.90
CA TRP A 98 -3.33 -6.64 12.47
C TRP A 98 -2.92 -5.31 11.83
N LEU A 99 -3.62 -4.21 12.09
CA LEU A 99 -3.26 -2.89 11.55
C LEU A 99 -1.83 -2.52 11.95
N ARG A 100 -1.47 -2.65 13.24
CA ARG A 100 -0.10 -2.35 13.72
C ARG A 100 0.94 -3.21 13.05
N PHE A 101 0.70 -4.52 12.94
CA PHE A 101 1.60 -5.43 12.26
C PHE A 101 1.78 -5.05 10.77
N PHE A 102 0.71 -4.67 10.09
CA PHE A 102 0.79 -4.32 8.67
C PHE A 102 1.53 -2.99 8.44
N GLU A 103 1.40 -2.03 9.33
CA GLU A 103 2.17 -0.78 9.23
C GLU A 103 3.66 -1.01 9.51
N GLU A 104 4.00 -1.85 10.48
CA GLU A 104 5.38 -2.09 10.89
C GLU A 104 6.15 -3.00 9.93
N VAL A 105 5.52 -4.02 9.37
CA VAL A 105 6.21 -5.06 8.59
C VAL A 105 5.99 -4.92 7.09
N PRO A 106 4.84 -5.28 6.50
CA PRO A 106 4.70 -5.27 5.03
C PRO A 106 4.64 -3.86 4.44
N THR A 107 4.09 -2.86 5.13
CA THR A 107 4.07 -1.48 4.62
C THR A 107 5.47 -0.91 4.45
N VAL A 108 6.39 -1.27 5.32
CA VAL A 108 7.81 -0.90 5.17
C VAL A 108 8.46 -1.72 4.05
N ALA A 109 8.22 -3.04 4.05
CA ALA A 109 8.85 -3.96 3.11
C ALA A 109 8.53 -3.65 1.64
N VAL A 110 7.29 -3.37 1.27
CA VAL A 110 6.89 -3.12 -0.14
C VAL A 110 7.56 -1.89 -0.76
N ARG A 111 8.12 -0.99 0.03
CA ARG A 111 8.80 0.21 -0.47
C ARG A 111 10.06 -0.14 -1.25
N TYR A 112 10.89 -1.04 -0.74
CA TYR A 112 12.18 -1.40 -1.33
C TYR A 112 12.05 -1.91 -2.77
N PRO A 113 11.28 -2.96 -3.05
CA PRO A 113 11.09 -3.41 -4.44
C PRO A 113 10.35 -2.39 -5.30
N SER A 114 9.45 -1.58 -4.72
CA SER A 114 8.78 -0.50 -5.47
C SER A 114 9.75 0.58 -5.92
N TYR A 115 10.71 0.96 -5.07
CA TYR A 115 11.74 1.93 -5.44
C TYR A 115 12.66 1.39 -6.50
N ASN A 116 13.18 0.18 -6.36
CA ASN A 116 14.07 -0.41 -7.36
C ASN A 116 13.36 -0.59 -8.72
N ALA A 117 12.10 -1.04 -8.71
CA ALA A 117 11.38 -1.28 -9.96
C ALA A 117 10.92 0.00 -10.66
N ALA A 118 10.52 1.05 -9.92
CA ALA A 118 9.82 2.18 -10.50
C ALA A 118 10.40 3.55 -10.12
N PHE A 119 10.81 3.75 -8.87
CA PHE A 119 10.97 5.11 -8.35
C PHE A 119 12.41 5.61 -8.35
N ALA A 120 13.43 4.76 -8.24
CA ALA A 120 14.83 5.15 -8.26
C ALA A 120 15.20 5.93 -9.52
N ARG A 121 14.64 5.56 -10.67
CA ARG A 121 14.87 6.24 -11.96
C ARG A 121 14.54 7.75 -11.96
N HIS A 122 13.65 8.21 -11.06
CA HIS A 122 13.34 9.64 -10.96
C HIS A 122 14.47 10.47 -10.35
N PHE A 123 15.48 9.83 -9.80
CA PHE A 123 16.63 10.46 -9.19
C PHE A 123 17.92 10.33 -10.03
N SER A 124 17.90 9.53 -11.10
CA SER A 124 19.11 9.20 -11.91
C SER A 124 19.77 10.41 -12.55
N GLU A 125 19.00 11.46 -12.88
CA GLU A 125 19.54 12.70 -13.48
C GLU A 125 20.09 13.69 -12.44
N MET A 126 19.85 13.46 -11.14
CA MET A 126 20.35 14.30 -10.07
C MET A 126 21.84 14.00 -9.82
N SER A 127 22.62 15.01 -9.43
CA SER A 127 23.91 14.79 -8.81
C SER A 127 23.75 14.11 -7.44
N GLU A 128 24.78 13.46 -6.94
CA GLU A 128 24.75 12.84 -5.61
C GLU A 128 24.41 13.86 -4.50
N ALA A 129 24.96 15.08 -4.61
CA ALA A 129 24.71 16.15 -3.64
C ALA A 129 23.22 16.59 -3.64
N GLU A 130 22.61 16.74 -4.82
CA GLU A 130 21.19 17.09 -4.95
C GLU A 130 20.29 15.97 -4.39
N PHE A 131 20.60 14.71 -4.71
CA PHE A 131 19.85 13.58 -4.18
C PHE A 131 19.93 13.50 -2.65
N ARG A 132 21.14 13.67 -2.06
CA ARG A 132 21.31 13.66 -0.59
C ARG A 132 20.59 14.84 0.08
N ALA A 133 20.61 16.01 -0.51
CA ALA A 133 19.86 17.17 -0.03
C ALA A 133 18.34 16.91 -0.08
N LEU A 134 17.85 16.34 -1.18
CA LEU A 134 16.45 15.94 -1.32
C LEU A 134 16.07 14.88 -0.29
N ALA A 135 16.87 13.85 -0.10
CA ALA A 135 16.62 12.81 0.90
C ALA A 135 16.51 13.40 2.30
N ALA A 136 17.45 14.25 2.70
CA ALA A 136 17.46 14.94 3.99
C ALA A 136 16.26 15.89 4.19
N SER A 137 15.66 16.40 3.12
CA SER A 137 14.48 17.28 3.18
C SER A 137 13.16 16.53 3.45
N LYS A 138 13.14 15.20 3.42
CA LYS A 138 11.93 14.39 3.61
C LYS A 138 11.69 14.12 5.10
N PRO A 139 10.64 14.67 5.73
CA PRO A 139 10.48 14.62 7.19
C PRO A 139 10.47 13.23 7.82
N VAL A 140 9.92 12.22 7.10
CA VAL A 140 9.81 10.83 7.61
C VAL A 140 10.37 9.79 6.64
N ARG A 141 11.20 10.20 5.67
CA ARG A 141 11.81 9.30 4.67
C ARG A 141 13.31 9.52 4.51
N ASP A 142 13.89 10.41 5.28
CA ASP A 142 15.31 10.76 5.25
C ASP A 142 16.20 9.52 5.44
N VAL A 143 16.00 8.76 6.52
CA VAL A 143 16.75 7.52 6.80
C VAL A 143 16.56 6.47 5.70
N PHE A 144 15.33 6.28 5.22
CA PHE A 144 15.02 5.34 4.16
C PHE A 144 15.74 5.70 2.86
N LEU A 145 15.70 6.98 2.44
CA LEU A 145 16.35 7.43 1.21
C LEU A 145 17.87 7.54 1.36
N ALA A 146 18.39 7.80 2.57
CA ALA A 146 19.81 7.81 2.82
C ALA A 146 20.48 6.43 2.58
N GLU A 147 19.73 5.34 2.76
CA GLU A 147 20.19 3.97 2.49
C GLU A 147 20.23 3.64 1.00
N MET A 148 19.49 4.37 0.17
CA MET A 148 19.35 4.10 -1.26
C MET A 148 20.55 4.69 -2.04
N ASP A 149 21.11 3.91 -2.96
CA ASP A 149 21.94 4.42 -4.04
C ASP A 149 21.03 5.00 -5.14
N LYS A 150 21.33 6.22 -5.59
CA LYS A 150 20.44 6.94 -6.53
C LYS A 150 20.37 6.29 -7.92
N ASP A 151 21.41 5.57 -8.34
CA ASP A 151 21.52 4.96 -9.67
C ASP A 151 21.05 3.50 -9.67
N THR A 152 21.40 2.75 -8.63
CA THR A 152 21.12 1.30 -8.52
C THR A 152 19.97 0.94 -7.58
N GLY A 153 19.51 1.89 -6.76
CA GLY A 153 18.44 1.65 -5.79
C GLY A 153 18.93 0.99 -4.51
N PHE A 154 18.13 0.09 -3.95
CA PHE A 154 18.50 -0.67 -2.75
C PHE A 154 19.22 -1.96 -3.11
N SER A 155 20.12 -2.41 -2.24
CA SER A 155 20.92 -3.62 -2.42
C SER A 155 20.05 -4.88 -2.54
N GLU A 156 20.58 -5.91 -3.21
CA GLU A 156 19.91 -7.23 -3.31
C GLU A 156 19.60 -7.83 -1.94
N ALA A 157 20.49 -7.65 -0.97
CA ALA A 157 20.28 -8.11 0.41
C ALA A 157 19.05 -7.45 1.03
N ARG A 158 18.82 -6.15 0.79
CA ARG A 158 17.65 -5.42 1.26
C ARG A 158 16.37 -5.89 0.55
N ILE A 159 16.44 -6.12 -0.74
CA ILE A 159 15.30 -6.68 -1.50
C ILE A 159 14.93 -8.07 -0.98
N LYS A 160 15.91 -8.95 -0.77
CA LYS A 160 15.68 -10.29 -0.20
C LYS A 160 15.07 -10.24 1.20
N GLN A 161 15.52 -9.32 2.05
CA GLN A 161 14.92 -9.09 3.37
C GLN A 161 13.46 -8.62 3.26
N SER A 162 13.17 -7.76 2.29
CA SER A 162 11.81 -7.31 1.98
C SER A 162 10.92 -8.50 1.56
N GLU A 163 11.39 -9.36 0.65
CA GLU A 163 10.68 -10.57 0.23
C GLU A 163 10.38 -11.51 1.41
N GLN A 164 11.35 -11.71 2.30
CA GLN A 164 11.15 -12.52 3.51
C GLN A 164 10.07 -11.93 4.42
N SER A 165 10.02 -10.61 4.56
CA SER A 165 9.00 -9.91 5.35
C SER A 165 7.61 -10.07 4.74
N ILE A 166 7.48 -9.96 3.42
CA ILE A 166 6.22 -10.21 2.70
C ILE A 166 5.81 -11.68 2.81
N ARG A 167 6.74 -12.62 2.63
CA ARG A 167 6.45 -14.06 2.81
C ARG A 167 5.99 -14.37 4.24
N LYS A 168 6.64 -13.81 5.25
CA LYS A 168 6.24 -13.94 6.67
C LYS A 168 4.83 -13.39 6.90
N THR A 169 4.51 -12.26 6.27
CA THR A 169 3.17 -11.68 6.32
C THR A 169 2.14 -12.63 5.71
N ALA A 170 2.39 -13.14 4.51
CA ALA A 170 1.50 -14.08 3.83
C ALA A 170 1.29 -15.37 4.65
N LEU A 171 2.34 -15.93 5.26
CA LEU A 171 2.24 -17.10 6.14
C LEU A 171 1.38 -16.82 7.38
N ARG A 172 1.52 -15.63 8.00
CA ARG A 172 0.67 -15.23 9.13
C ARG A 172 -0.79 -15.09 8.71
N MET A 173 -1.07 -14.49 7.55
CA MET A 173 -2.41 -14.40 6.97
C MET A 173 -2.98 -15.80 6.68
N GLN A 174 -2.19 -16.70 6.08
CA GLN A 174 -2.59 -18.07 5.78
C GLN A 174 -3.02 -18.83 7.05
N GLY A 175 -2.35 -18.58 8.18
CA GLY A 175 -2.72 -19.18 9.46
C GLY A 175 -4.18 -18.94 9.85
N VAL A 176 -4.74 -17.80 9.49
CA VAL A 176 -6.14 -17.42 9.70
C VAL A 176 -7.03 -17.81 8.51
N LEU A 177 -6.63 -17.41 7.30
CA LEU A 177 -7.44 -17.50 6.08
C LEU A 177 -7.73 -18.93 5.60
N ARG A 178 -7.03 -19.93 6.13
CA ARG A 178 -7.36 -21.35 5.91
C ARG A 178 -8.66 -21.78 6.62
N HIS A 179 -9.16 -20.99 7.58
CA HIS A 179 -10.33 -21.30 8.40
C HIS A 179 -11.39 -20.20 8.39
N SER A 180 -11.09 -19.02 7.84
CA SER A 180 -12.02 -17.89 7.77
C SER A 180 -11.95 -17.18 6.43
N HIS A 181 -13.01 -16.44 6.09
CA HIS A 181 -13.07 -15.69 4.85
C HIS A 181 -12.25 -14.39 4.89
N TYR A 182 -12.08 -13.79 6.06
CA TYR A 182 -11.37 -12.54 6.28
C TYR A 182 -10.39 -12.67 7.45
N LEU A 183 -9.54 -11.69 7.63
CA LEU A 183 -8.47 -11.71 8.65
C LEU A 183 -9.00 -11.66 10.09
N VAL A 184 -10.22 -11.13 10.26
CA VAL A 184 -10.87 -11.08 11.57
C VAL A 184 -12.30 -11.61 11.43
N GLY A 185 -12.41 -12.94 11.42
CA GLY A 185 -13.69 -13.64 11.28
C GLY A 185 -14.23 -13.65 9.84
N ASP A 186 -15.57 -13.63 9.72
CA ASP A 186 -16.27 -13.86 8.45
C ASP A 186 -16.76 -12.59 7.77
N SER A 187 -16.42 -11.43 8.30
CA SER A 187 -16.79 -10.12 7.75
C SER A 187 -15.56 -9.31 7.39
N LEU A 188 -15.68 -8.52 6.31
CA LEU A 188 -14.65 -7.55 5.93
C LEU A 188 -14.36 -6.58 7.08
N THR A 189 -13.07 -6.39 7.37
CA THR A 189 -12.63 -5.41 8.35
C THR A 189 -11.56 -4.47 7.79
N LEU A 190 -11.21 -3.43 8.55
CA LEU A 190 -10.09 -2.53 8.23
C LEU A 190 -8.76 -3.28 8.12
N ALA A 191 -8.61 -4.46 8.76
CA ALA A 191 -7.40 -5.28 8.60
C ALA A 191 -7.23 -5.78 7.16
N ASP A 192 -8.31 -6.23 6.53
CA ASP A 192 -8.30 -6.69 5.13
C ASP A 192 -8.01 -5.54 4.18
N ILE A 193 -8.65 -4.38 4.41
CA ILE A 193 -8.45 -3.16 3.63
C ILE A 193 -6.99 -2.67 3.75
N CYS A 194 -6.39 -2.76 4.93
CA CYS A 194 -5.04 -2.29 5.19
C CYS A 194 -3.98 -3.07 4.39
N VAL A 195 -4.11 -4.40 4.29
CA VAL A 195 -3.10 -5.24 3.65
C VAL A 195 -3.29 -5.39 2.14
N LEU A 196 -4.51 -5.24 1.62
CA LEU A 196 -4.81 -5.45 0.21
C LEU A 196 -3.90 -4.67 -0.74
N PRO A 197 -3.69 -3.34 -0.58
CA PRO A 197 -2.81 -2.59 -1.47
C PRO A 197 -1.36 -3.07 -1.48
N LEU A 198 -0.91 -3.67 -0.40
CA LEU A 198 0.46 -4.18 -0.29
C LEU A 198 0.64 -5.45 -1.13
N LEU A 199 -0.31 -6.39 -1.06
CA LEU A 199 -0.29 -7.59 -1.88
C LEU A 199 -0.56 -7.27 -3.36
N VAL A 200 -1.48 -6.35 -3.66
CA VAL A 200 -1.70 -5.85 -5.04
C VAL A 200 -0.41 -5.24 -5.59
N ARG A 201 0.30 -4.40 -4.84
CA ARG A 201 1.59 -3.82 -5.24
C ARG A 201 2.63 -4.90 -5.53
N MET A 202 2.75 -5.89 -4.65
CA MET A 202 3.70 -6.97 -4.85
C MET A 202 3.31 -7.87 -6.04
N SER A 203 2.00 -8.09 -6.28
CA SER A 203 1.50 -8.73 -7.50
C SER A 203 1.89 -7.94 -8.75
N ASP A 204 1.65 -6.64 -8.73
CA ASP A 204 1.96 -5.72 -9.81
C ASP A 204 3.46 -5.71 -10.16
N LEU A 205 4.33 -5.89 -9.16
CA LEU A 205 5.78 -6.03 -9.32
C LEU A 205 6.25 -7.46 -9.61
N GLY A 206 5.31 -8.41 -9.64
CA GLY A 206 5.66 -9.76 -10.02
C GLY A 206 6.09 -10.68 -8.91
N TYR A 207 5.77 -10.41 -7.68
CA TYR A 207 6.16 -11.19 -6.51
C TYR A 207 5.10 -12.18 -6.02
N GLN A 208 4.12 -12.59 -6.84
CA GLN A 208 3.07 -13.55 -6.46
C GLN A 208 3.63 -14.88 -5.95
N ARG A 209 4.83 -15.26 -6.41
CA ARG A 209 5.56 -16.46 -5.93
C ARG A 209 5.70 -16.49 -4.39
N LEU A 210 5.62 -15.34 -3.72
CA LEU A 210 5.76 -15.26 -2.26
C LEU A 210 4.53 -15.81 -1.51
N TRP A 211 3.41 -16.09 -2.20
CA TRP A 211 2.20 -16.67 -1.58
C TRP A 211 1.40 -17.60 -2.51
N SER A 212 1.84 -17.88 -3.71
CA SER A 212 1.11 -18.73 -4.67
C SER A 212 0.86 -20.16 -4.17
N ASP A 213 1.66 -20.66 -3.23
CA ASP A 213 1.48 -21.91 -2.53
C ASP A 213 0.52 -21.82 -1.32
N LEU A 214 -0.01 -20.65 -1.01
CA LEU A 214 -0.87 -20.36 0.14
C LEU A 214 -2.31 -20.13 -0.34
N ALA A 215 -3.07 -21.20 -0.49
CA ALA A 215 -4.43 -21.17 -1.06
C ALA A 215 -5.37 -20.17 -0.35
N GLY A 216 -5.31 -20.08 0.99
CA GLY A 216 -6.14 -19.13 1.75
C GLY A 216 -5.84 -17.68 1.38
N VAL A 217 -4.56 -17.31 1.21
CA VAL A 217 -4.16 -15.97 0.79
C VAL A 217 -4.59 -15.70 -0.65
N SER A 218 -4.40 -16.65 -1.57
CA SER A 218 -4.78 -16.51 -2.97
C SER A 218 -6.28 -16.30 -3.13
N HIS A 219 -7.11 -17.16 -2.51
CA HIS A 219 -8.57 -17.03 -2.54
C HIS A 219 -9.07 -15.74 -1.87
N TRP A 220 -8.41 -15.32 -0.77
CA TRP A 220 -8.72 -14.04 -0.14
C TRP A 220 -8.41 -12.86 -1.07
N LEU A 221 -7.26 -12.87 -1.73
CA LEU A 221 -6.87 -11.81 -2.65
C LEU A 221 -7.84 -11.70 -3.83
N GLU A 222 -8.21 -12.82 -4.45
CA GLU A 222 -9.23 -12.89 -5.52
C GLU A 222 -10.56 -12.30 -5.05
N ARG A 223 -11.04 -12.70 -3.86
CA ARG A 223 -12.27 -12.18 -3.26
C ARG A 223 -12.20 -10.67 -3.04
N MET A 224 -11.08 -10.18 -2.53
CA MET A 224 -10.89 -8.74 -2.29
C MET A 224 -10.83 -7.93 -3.58
N MET A 225 -10.14 -8.43 -4.60
CA MET A 225 -10.07 -7.78 -5.92
C MET A 225 -11.40 -7.85 -6.69
N GLY A 226 -12.26 -8.84 -6.41
CA GLY A 226 -13.61 -8.96 -6.98
C GLY A 226 -14.65 -8.00 -6.36
N ARG A 227 -14.31 -7.22 -5.34
CA ARG A 227 -15.23 -6.26 -4.71
C ARG A 227 -15.39 -5.00 -5.56
N PRO A 228 -16.59 -4.39 -5.62
CA PRO A 228 -16.80 -3.13 -6.35
C PRO A 228 -15.88 -2.00 -5.87
N SER A 229 -15.57 -1.95 -4.59
CA SER A 229 -14.64 -0.99 -3.98
C SER A 229 -13.22 -1.06 -4.54
N TYR A 230 -12.79 -2.25 -5.00
CA TYR A 230 -11.49 -2.42 -5.64
C TYR A 230 -11.39 -1.57 -6.91
N ALA A 231 -12.34 -1.69 -7.83
CA ALA A 231 -12.32 -0.93 -9.09
C ALA A 231 -12.38 0.60 -8.85
N ILE A 232 -13.09 1.04 -7.78
CA ILE A 232 -13.14 2.45 -7.39
C ILE A 232 -11.79 2.93 -6.84
N ALA A 233 -11.14 2.12 -5.99
CA ALA A 233 -9.89 2.50 -5.33
C ALA A 233 -8.66 2.35 -6.23
N PHE A 234 -8.68 1.37 -7.14
CA PHE A 234 -7.62 1.10 -8.11
C PHE A 234 -8.02 1.53 -9.52
N TYR A 235 -8.43 2.80 -9.65
CA TYR A 235 -8.73 3.42 -10.94
C TYR A 235 -7.49 3.48 -11.84
N PRO A 236 -7.64 3.70 -13.18
CA PRO A 236 -6.51 3.77 -14.13
C PRO A 236 -5.40 4.72 -13.64
N GLY A 237 -4.16 4.26 -13.69
CA GLY A 237 -2.96 4.93 -13.17
C GLY A 237 -2.63 4.60 -11.71
N SER A 238 -3.38 3.68 -11.06
CA SER A 238 -3.11 3.25 -9.68
C SER A 238 -2.05 2.15 -9.58
N LEU A 239 -1.82 1.38 -10.64
CA LEU A 239 -0.80 0.35 -10.70
C LEU A 239 0.50 0.89 -11.32
N LEU A 240 1.64 0.35 -10.92
CA LEU A 240 2.93 0.73 -11.49
C LEU A 240 3.06 0.22 -12.93
N SER A 241 2.54 -0.97 -13.22
CA SER A 241 2.51 -1.53 -14.58
C SER A 241 1.75 -0.67 -15.59
N GLU A 242 0.80 0.14 -15.14
CA GLU A 242 0.08 1.10 -15.99
C GLU A 242 0.90 2.35 -16.35
N GLN A 243 2.00 2.60 -15.64
CA GLN A 243 2.82 3.79 -15.80
C GLN A 243 4.24 3.48 -16.28
N TYR A 244 4.72 2.27 -16.06
CA TYR A 244 6.08 1.85 -16.36
C TYR A 244 6.06 0.62 -17.27
N GLU A 245 6.38 0.82 -18.57
CA GLU A 245 6.32 -0.22 -19.61
C GLU A 245 7.13 -1.48 -19.27
N HIS A 246 8.31 -1.32 -18.63
CA HIS A 246 9.13 -2.46 -18.23
C HIS A 246 8.47 -3.32 -17.14
N ILE A 247 7.61 -2.75 -16.29
CA ILE A 247 6.81 -3.50 -15.31
C ILE A 247 5.66 -4.20 -16.04
N ALA A 248 4.99 -3.54 -16.98
CA ALA A 248 3.98 -4.15 -17.82
C ALA A 248 4.53 -5.35 -18.63
N ALA A 249 5.77 -5.25 -19.12
CA ALA A 249 6.44 -6.34 -19.84
C ALA A 249 6.66 -7.60 -18.97
N LEU A 250 6.86 -7.45 -17.66
CA LEU A 250 6.96 -8.59 -16.73
C LEU A 250 5.66 -9.40 -16.67
N HIS A 251 4.51 -8.75 -16.77
CA HIS A 251 3.21 -9.42 -16.80
C HIS A 251 3.04 -10.21 -18.11
N GLN A 252 3.37 -9.59 -19.24
CA GLN A 252 3.24 -10.24 -20.57
C GLN A 252 4.18 -11.43 -20.72
N ALA A 253 5.40 -11.38 -20.18
CA ALA A 253 6.34 -12.49 -20.21
C ALA A 253 5.83 -13.71 -19.42
N ARG A 254 5.13 -13.49 -18.33
CA ARG A 254 4.53 -14.54 -17.48
C ARG A 254 3.32 -15.20 -18.11
N ASP A 255 2.46 -14.41 -18.73
CA ASP A 255 1.29 -14.93 -19.45
C ASP A 255 1.72 -15.84 -20.60
N ARG A 256 2.92 -15.63 -21.18
CA ARG A 256 3.50 -16.47 -22.23
C ARG A 256 4.20 -17.71 -21.71
N ASN A 257 4.73 -17.72 -20.48
CA ASN A 257 5.46 -18.85 -19.91
C ASN A 257 5.09 -19.12 -18.43
N PRO A 258 3.88 -19.67 -18.17
CA PRO A 258 3.43 -19.95 -16.82
C PRO A 258 4.33 -20.92 -16.02
N ALA A 259 5.13 -21.74 -16.72
CA ALA A 259 6.00 -22.74 -16.09
C ALA A 259 7.24 -22.13 -15.40
N GLU A 260 7.75 -21.00 -15.89
CA GLU A 260 8.85 -20.27 -15.23
C GLU A 260 8.38 -19.44 -14.02
N ALA A 261 7.07 -19.22 -13.89
CA ALA A 261 6.46 -18.54 -12.75
C ALA A 261 6.25 -19.46 -11.53
N ALA A 262 6.39 -20.77 -11.69
CA ALA A 262 6.30 -21.73 -10.60
C ALA A 262 7.60 -21.76 -9.79
N PRO A 263 7.53 -21.84 -8.43
CA PRO A 263 8.73 -22.00 -7.61
C PRO A 263 9.44 -23.30 -7.99
N ALA A 264 10.77 -23.23 -8.11
CA ALA A 264 11.58 -24.43 -8.26
C ALA A 264 11.21 -25.41 -7.13
N ARG A 265 10.73 -26.60 -7.50
CA ARG A 265 10.51 -27.69 -6.57
C ARG A 265 11.88 -28.10 -6.05
N ASN A 266 12.21 -27.64 -4.84
CA ASN A 266 13.35 -28.17 -4.12
C ASN A 266 13.02 -29.63 -3.80
N GLY A 267 13.80 -30.56 -4.44
CA GLY A 267 13.80 -31.97 -4.13
C GLY A 267 14.43 -32.24 -2.76
#